data_a69c046e7b66112e38cd76a5a75243ea
#
_entry.id   a69c046e7b66112e38cd76a5a75243ea
#
_cell.length_a   1.000
_cell.length_b   1.000
_cell.length_c   1.000
_cell.angle_alpha   90.00
_cell.angle_beta   90.00
_cell.angle_gamma   90.00
#
_symmetry.space_group_name_H-M   'P 1'
#
loop_
_entity.id
_entity.type
_entity.pdbx_description
1 polymer ?
#
loop_
_entity_poly.entity_id
_entity_poly.type
_entity_poly.pdbx_seq_one_letter_code
_entity_poly.pdbx_strand_id
1 'polypeptide(L)'
;MALIKAARGKSPQWGERCYFAENATLAGNITMGNDCSIWFGAVIRADVDAIVMGNEVNVQDLACIHQTEGKPVVIEDGASIGHSAVVHGATIR
;
A
#
# COMPACT_ATOMS: atom_id res chain seq x y z
N MET A 1 -8.71 11.22 -8.95
CA MET A 1 -8.89 9.77 -8.87
C MET A 1 -7.54 9.09 -8.72
N ALA A 2 -7.41 8.14 -7.81
CA ALA A 2 -6.15 7.44 -7.61
C ALA A 2 -5.74 6.65 -8.85
N LEU A 3 -4.44 6.47 -9.05
CA LEU A 3 -3.91 5.68 -10.14
C LEU A 3 -3.74 4.24 -9.66
N ILE A 4 -4.52 3.33 -10.22
CA ILE A 4 -4.49 1.91 -9.86
C ILE A 4 -4.01 1.14 -11.08
N LYS A 5 -2.88 0.44 -10.95
CA LYS A 5 -2.27 -0.25 -12.07
C LYS A 5 -1.93 -1.69 -11.76
N ALA A 6 -2.04 -2.54 -12.77
CA ALA A 6 -1.53 -3.90 -12.68
C ALA A 6 -0.02 -3.91 -12.92
N ALA A 7 0.66 -4.87 -12.32
CA ALA A 7 2.05 -5.14 -12.58
C ALA A 7 2.27 -6.66 -12.48
N ARG A 8 2.99 -7.23 -13.43
CA ARG A 8 3.25 -8.68 -13.53
C ARG A 8 1.97 -9.51 -13.43
N GLY A 9 0.89 -9.04 -14.07
CA GLY A 9 -0.38 -9.73 -14.11
C GLY A 9 -1.19 -9.67 -12.83
N LYS A 10 -0.77 -8.88 -11.84
CA LYS A 10 -1.48 -8.70 -10.57
C LYS A 10 -1.96 -7.27 -10.44
N SER A 11 -3.15 -7.10 -9.87
CA SER A 11 -3.74 -5.78 -9.64
C SER A 11 -4.04 -5.61 -8.16
N PRO A 12 -3.99 -4.38 -7.65
CA PRO A 12 -4.35 -4.11 -6.26
C PRO A 12 -5.79 -4.54 -5.96
N GLN A 13 -5.99 -5.10 -4.77
CA GLN A 13 -7.31 -5.50 -4.28
C GLN A 13 -7.50 -4.96 -2.86
N TRP A 14 -8.71 -4.56 -2.54
CA TRP A 14 -9.02 -4.01 -1.22
C TRP A 14 -10.42 -4.37 -0.79
N GLY A 15 -10.67 -4.27 0.52
CA GLY A 15 -11.96 -4.55 1.10
C GLY A 15 -12.90 -3.37 1.04
N GLU A 16 -13.69 -3.17 2.10
CA GLU A 16 -14.73 -2.15 2.13
C GLU A 16 -14.24 -0.88 2.83
N ARG A 17 -14.88 0.24 2.50
CA ARG A 17 -14.68 1.54 3.16
C ARG A 17 -13.22 2.03 3.11
N CYS A 18 -12.55 1.76 2.00
CA CYS A 18 -11.20 2.27 1.80
C CYS A 18 -11.25 3.63 1.11
N TYR A 19 -10.34 4.50 1.51
CA TYR A 19 -10.20 5.82 0.89
C TYR A 19 -8.88 5.92 0.14
N PHE A 20 -8.94 6.43 -1.07
CA PHE A 20 -7.75 6.69 -1.88
C PHE A 20 -7.77 8.14 -2.31
N ALA A 21 -6.74 8.88 -1.91
CA ALA A 21 -6.62 10.25 -2.35
C ALA A 21 -6.42 10.32 -3.87
N GLU A 22 -6.77 11.43 -4.44
CA GLU A 22 -6.85 11.63 -5.88
C GLU A 22 -5.55 11.31 -6.62
N ASN A 23 -4.42 11.60 -6.01
CA ASN A 23 -3.11 11.37 -6.63
C ASN A 23 -2.31 10.26 -5.96
N ALA A 24 -2.94 9.38 -5.19
CA ALA A 24 -2.29 8.18 -4.70
C ALA A 24 -2.06 7.19 -5.85
N THR A 25 -1.00 6.40 -5.74
CA THR A 25 -0.66 5.41 -6.77
C THR A 25 -0.51 4.04 -6.13
N LEU A 26 -1.24 3.06 -6.65
CA LEU A 26 -1.14 1.68 -6.21
C LEU A 26 -0.84 0.82 -7.44
N ALA A 27 0.20 0.01 -7.36
CA ALA A 27 0.60 -0.82 -8.49
C ALA A 27 0.95 -2.23 -8.03
N GLY A 28 0.44 -3.23 -8.73
CA GLY A 28 0.86 -4.60 -8.59
C GLY A 28 0.12 -5.41 -7.54
N ASN A 29 0.83 -6.35 -6.93
CA ASN A 29 0.25 -7.35 -6.04
C ASN A 29 0.05 -6.81 -4.62
N ILE A 30 -0.96 -5.97 -4.47
CA ILE A 30 -1.33 -5.35 -3.19
C ILE A 30 -2.64 -5.95 -2.74
N THR A 31 -2.70 -6.39 -1.48
CA THR A 31 -3.94 -6.83 -0.86
C THR A 31 -4.15 -6.02 0.41
N MET A 32 -5.30 -5.37 0.52
CA MET A 32 -5.63 -4.52 1.66
C MET A 32 -6.93 -4.99 2.29
N GLY A 33 -7.03 -4.85 3.60
CA GLY A 33 -8.26 -5.13 4.31
C GLY A 33 -9.27 -3.98 4.20
N ASN A 34 -10.12 -3.87 5.22
CA ASN A 34 -11.17 -2.85 5.26
C ASN A 34 -10.70 -1.58 5.96
N ASP A 35 -11.35 -0.48 5.66
CA ASP A 35 -11.17 0.79 6.37
C ASP A 35 -9.74 1.34 6.28
N CYS A 36 -9.06 1.07 5.20
CA CYS A 36 -7.72 1.61 4.95
C CYS A 36 -7.83 2.97 4.28
N SER A 37 -6.83 3.82 4.49
CA SER A 37 -6.77 5.13 3.85
C SER A 37 -5.38 5.39 3.29
N ILE A 38 -5.34 5.78 2.03
CA ILE A 38 -4.11 6.06 1.29
C ILE A 38 -4.17 7.52 0.86
N TRP A 39 -3.24 8.33 1.32
CA TRP A 39 -3.34 9.78 1.23
C TRP A 39 -2.56 10.36 0.05
N PHE A 40 -2.51 11.70 -0.01
CA PHE A 40 -2.05 12.41 -1.20
C PHE A 40 -0.58 12.13 -1.53
N GLY A 41 -0.33 11.76 -2.76
CA GLY A 41 1.03 11.52 -3.25
C GLY A 41 1.67 10.24 -2.77
N ALA A 42 0.97 9.44 -1.96
CA ALA A 42 1.52 8.16 -1.50
C ALA A 42 1.65 7.20 -2.67
N VAL A 43 2.70 6.39 -2.65
CA VAL A 43 2.97 5.40 -3.69
C VAL A 43 3.14 4.04 -3.04
N ILE A 44 2.34 3.08 -3.45
CA ILE A 44 2.45 1.69 -3.00
C ILE A 44 2.72 0.86 -4.25
N ARG A 45 3.90 0.27 -4.31
CA ARG A 45 4.35 -0.40 -5.52
C ARG A 45 4.78 -1.83 -5.22
N ALA A 46 3.94 -2.78 -5.64
CA ALA A 46 4.15 -4.21 -5.42
C ALA A 46 4.47 -4.91 -6.74
N ASP A 47 5.48 -4.42 -7.43
CA ASP A 47 5.87 -4.92 -8.75
C ASP A 47 6.99 -5.96 -8.69
N VAL A 48 7.53 -6.25 -7.53
CA VAL A 48 8.56 -7.26 -7.33
C VAL A 48 8.03 -8.40 -6.47
N ASP A 49 7.37 -8.07 -5.36
CA ASP A 49 6.81 -9.06 -4.43
C ASP A 49 5.49 -8.51 -3.90
N ALA A 50 4.87 -9.22 -2.97
CA ALA A 50 3.56 -8.86 -2.45
C ALA A 50 3.65 -7.79 -1.36
N ILE A 51 2.62 -6.96 -1.29
CA ILE A 51 2.37 -6.08 -0.16
C ILE A 51 1.01 -6.47 0.41
N VAL A 52 0.99 -6.83 1.68
CA VAL A 52 -0.24 -7.23 2.37
C VAL A 52 -0.49 -6.27 3.52
N MET A 53 -1.64 -5.64 3.52
CA MET A 53 -2.05 -4.71 4.57
C MET A 53 -3.32 -5.22 5.23
N GLY A 54 -3.34 -5.16 6.56
CA GLY A 54 -4.52 -5.53 7.32
C GLY A 54 -5.62 -4.48 7.25
N ASN A 55 -6.46 -4.44 8.28
CA ASN A 55 -7.56 -3.48 8.37
C ASN A 55 -7.09 -2.20 9.04
N GLU A 56 -7.75 -1.09 8.72
CA GLU A 56 -7.51 0.19 9.37
C GLU A 56 -6.06 0.68 9.26
N VAL A 57 -5.41 0.34 8.15
CA VAL A 57 -4.05 0.82 7.86
C VAL A 57 -4.14 2.19 7.21
N ASN A 58 -3.27 3.08 7.65
CA ASN A 58 -3.23 4.46 7.18
C ASN A 58 -1.86 4.73 6.56
N VAL A 59 -1.84 5.08 5.28
CA VAL A 59 -0.62 5.46 4.57
C VAL A 59 -0.70 6.93 4.25
N GLN A 60 0.12 7.73 4.92
CA GLN A 60 -0.02 9.18 4.87
C GLN A 60 0.71 9.80 3.69
N ASP A 61 0.57 11.12 3.56
CA ASP A 61 1.01 11.87 2.40
C ASP A 61 2.47 11.60 2.04
N LEU A 62 2.72 11.36 0.77
CA LEU A 62 4.06 11.19 0.20
C LEU A 62 4.83 9.97 0.72
N ALA A 63 4.20 9.08 1.46
CA ALA A 63 4.85 7.84 1.88
C ALA A 63 5.06 6.94 0.67
N CYS A 64 6.12 6.16 0.71
CA CYS A 64 6.44 5.23 -0.37
C CYS A 64 6.62 3.83 0.21
N ILE A 65 5.86 2.87 -0.29
CA ILE A 65 5.97 1.47 0.11
C ILE A 65 6.38 0.67 -1.10
N HIS A 66 7.48 -0.05 -0.98
CA HIS A 66 8.04 -0.86 -2.05
C HIS A 66 8.73 -2.07 -1.43
N GLN A 67 8.99 -3.10 -2.21
CA GLN A 67 9.66 -4.28 -1.69
C GLN A 67 10.83 -4.69 -2.56
N THR A 68 11.71 -5.50 -1.96
CA THR A 68 12.81 -6.17 -2.65
C THR A 68 12.40 -7.61 -2.91
N GLU A 69 12.91 -8.20 -3.96
CA GLU A 69 12.63 -9.60 -4.29
C GLU A 69 12.90 -10.50 -3.09
N GLY A 70 11.95 -11.38 -2.80
CA GLY A 70 12.02 -12.29 -1.66
C GLY A 70 11.75 -11.64 -0.31
N LYS A 71 11.39 -10.37 -0.29
CA LYS A 71 11.13 -9.63 0.96
C LYS A 71 9.81 -8.87 0.86
N PRO A 72 8.69 -9.57 0.97
CA PRO A 72 7.38 -8.91 0.91
C PRO A 72 7.21 -7.93 2.08
N VAL A 73 6.31 -6.98 1.92
CA VAL A 73 5.93 -6.05 2.96
C VAL A 73 4.63 -6.52 3.59
N VAL A 74 4.62 -6.60 4.92
CA VAL A 74 3.40 -6.93 5.67
C VAL A 74 3.14 -5.79 6.64
N ILE A 75 1.95 -5.21 6.56
CA ILE A 75 1.53 -4.12 7.44
C ILE A 75 0.30 -4.60 8.21
N GLU A 76 0.43 -4.69 9.53
CA GLU A 76 -0.63 -5.26 10.36
C GLU A 76 -1.72 -4.25 10.68
N ASP A 77 -2.83 -4.74 11.23
CA ASP A 77 -4.00 -3.92 11.49
C ASP A 77 -3.67 -2.69 12.33
N GLY A 78 -4.26 -1.57 11.95
CA GLY A 78 -4.14 -0.34 12.71
C GLY A 78 -2.81 0.41 12.55
N ALA A 79 -1.91 -0.09 11.71
CA ALA A 79 -0.62 0.59 11.53
C ALA A 79 -0.77 1.89 10.76
N SER A 80 0.06 2.88 11.10
CA SER A 80 0.14 4.15 10.38
C SER A 80 1.53 4.33 9.81
N ILE A 81 1.59 4.61 8.52
CA ILE A 81 2.84 4.92 7.84
C ILE A 81 2.87 6.46 7.70
N GLY A 82 3.80 7.09 8.41
CA GLY A 82 3.84 8.54 8.50
C GLY A 82 4.19 9.24 7.19
N HIS A 83 4.04 10.57 7.20
CA HIS A 83 4.31 11.39 6.01
C HIS A 83 5.75 11.18 5.52
N SER A 84 5.93 11.03 4.23
CA SER A 84 7.23 10.89 3.57
C SER A 84 8.04 9.68 4.05
N ALA A 85 7.45 8.75 4.81
CA ALA A 85 8.15 7.55 5.23
C ALA A 85 8.43 6.65 4.03
N VAL A 86 9.53 5.90 4.10
CA VAL A 86 9.87 4.91 3.08
C VAL A 86 9.90 3.54 3.77
N VAL A 87 9.05 2.63 3.29
CA VAL A 87 8.98 1.27 3.80
C VAL A 87 9.44 0.34 2.68
N HIS A 88 10.44 -0.48 2.97
CA HIS A 88 11.07 -1.32 1.97
C HIS A 88 11.39 -2.70 2.55
N GLY A 89 10.63 -3.72 2.14
CA GLY A 89 10.87 -5.09 2.56
C GLY A 89 10.79 -5.31 4.06
N ALA A 90 9.69 -4.90 4.70
CA ALA A 90 9.58 -4.91 6.14
C ALA A 90 8.21 -5.42 6.61
N THR A 91 8.14 -5.77 7.89
CA THR A 91 6.87 -6.01 8.57
C THR A 91 6.62 -4.86 9.53
N ILE A 92 5.47 -4.22 9.42
CA ILE A 92 5.09 -3.09 10.25
C ILE A 92 3.90 -3.51 11.12
N ARG A 93 4.03 -3.29 12.39
CA ARG A 93 3.00 -3.67 13.38
C ARG A 93 2.38 -2.46 14.05
#